data_9f7cc931e084a6555ce378e9104918bf
#
_entry.id   9f7cc931e084a6555ce378e9104918bf
#
_cell.length_a   1.000
_cell.length_b   1.000
_cell.length_c   1.000
_cell.angle_alpha   90.00
_cell.angle_beta   90.00
_cell.angle_gamma   90.00
#
_symmetry.space_group_name_H-M   'P 1'
#
loop_
_entity.id
_entity.type
_entity.pdbx_description
1 polymer ?
#
loop_
_entity_poly.entity_id
_entity_poly.type
_entity_poly.pdbx_seq_one_letter_code
_entity_poly.pdbx_strand_id
1 'polypeptide(L)'
;DGFVMSEGVFAQLEYNRDKLSAFVSGGASNTGYWRYDRLYYSKDKAKSDTKNYLGGNIKGGVNYNLTENHNVFVNAGFISRAPMFDTSFINSQNSHARNGDAKNEKIMSFEAGYGYRSRFFTANLNAYYTRWIDKALYDSDTMEYKVDDVNVTDRYTLNMTGANADHWGIELDFIAKPFKWIDVTGMF
;
A
#
# COMPACT_ATOMS: atom_id res chain seq x y z
N ASP A 1 -21.62 -12.29 -1.63
CA ASP A 1 -21.09 -11.11 -0.93
C ASP A 1 -19.78 -11.45 -0.24
N GLY A 2 -18.81 -10.50 -0.29
CA GLY A 2 -17.57 -10.55 0.46
C GLY A 2 -17.62 -9.63 1.68
N PHE A 3 -16.97 -10.06 2.76
CA PHE A 3 -16.92 -9.32 4.02
C PHE A 3 -15.48 -9.17 4.49
N VAL A 4 -15.17 -7.97 4.98
CA VAL A 4 -13.87 -7.60 5.52
C VAL A 4 -14.08 -7.02 6.92
N MET A 5 -13.33 -7.51 7.87
CA MET A 5 -13.22 -6.93 9.21
C MET A 5 -11.77 -6.57 9.45
N SER A 6 -11.50 -5.32 9.80
CA SER A 6 -10.15 -4.85 10.12
C SER A 6 -10.14 -4.16 11.47
N GLU A 7 -9.16 -4.52 12.28
CA GLU A 7 -8.91 -3.93 13.59
C GLU A 7 -7.42 -3.71 13.77
N GLY A 8 -7.04 -2.75 14.59
CA GLY A 8 -5.63 -2.47 14.83
C GLY A 8 -5.40 -1.46 15.94
N VAL A 9 -4.14 -1.40 16.33
CA VAL A 9 -3.63 -0.43 17.32
C VAL A 9 -2.35 0.17 16.76
N PHE A 10 -2.09 1.43 17.08
CA PHE A 10 -0.84 2.08 16.75
C PHE A 10 -0.38 2.99 17.89
N ALA A 11 0.94 3.26 17.90
CA ALA A 11 1.55 4.24 18.77
C ALA A 11 2.62 5.01 18.01
N GLN A 12 2.82 6.27 18.39
CA GLN A 12 3.84 7.14 17.83
C GLN A 12 4.52 7.92 18.94
N LEU A 13 5.83 8.06 18.84
CA LEU A 13 6.66 8.91 19.68
C LEU A 13 7.31 9.96 18.80
N GLU A 14 7.33 11.19 19.27
CA GLU A 14 7.97 12.31 18.60
C GLU A 14 8.97 12.98 19.54
N TYR A 15 10.10 13.37 18.97
CA TYR A 15 11.14 14.12 19.65
C TYR A 15 11.46 15.36 18.83
N ASN A 16 11.34 16.53 19.47
CA ASN A 16 11.65 17.81 18.86
C ASN A 16 12.52 18.62 19.83
N ARG A 17 13.74 18.90 19.42
CA ARG A 17 14.66 19.74 20.20
C ARG A 17 15.62 20.47 19.28
N ASP A 18 15.68 21.79 19.44
CA ASP A 18 16.58 22.68 18.71
C ASP A 18 16.49 22.46 17.17
N LYS A 19 17.53 21.88 16.60
CA LYS A 19 17.64 21.60 15.17
C LYS A 19 17.17 20.18 14.78
N LEU A 20 16.86 19.33 15.74
CA LEU A 20 16.57 17.92 15.52
C LEU A 20 15.09 17.63 15.77
N SER A 21 14.44 17.03 14.78
CA SER A 21 13.14 16.42 14.93
C SER A 21 13.22 14.94 14.52
N ALA A 22 12.63 14.06 15.30
CA ALA A 22 12.59 12.64 15.00
C ALA A 22 11.25 12.06 15.41
N PHE A 23 10.83 11.01 14.73
CA PHE A 23 9.67 10.23 15.13
C PHE A 23 9.92 8.74 14.93
N VAL A 24 9.23 7.94 15.68
CA VAL A 24 9.05 6.51 15.46
C VAL A 24 7.58 6.17 15.69
N SER A 25 7.00 5.39 14.79
CA SER A 25 5.64 4.86 14.94
C SER A 25 5.61 3.38 14.63
N GLY A 26 4.72 2.66 15.28
CA GLY A 26 4.51 1.25 15.05
C GLY A 26 3.06 0.88 15.29
N GLY A 27 2.59 -0.15 14.59
CA GLY A 27 1.24 -0.64 14.73
C GLY A 27 1.13 -2.11 14.41
N ALA A 28 0.08 -2.73 14.97
CA ALA A 28 -0.33 -4.09 14.66
C ALA A 28 -1.78 -4.08 14.21
N SER A 29 -2.12 -4.95 13.27
CA SER A 29 -3.47 -5.05 12.72
C SER A 29 -3.85 -6.50 12.49
N ASN A 30 -5.14 -6.78 12.48
CA ASN A 30 -5.72 -8.04 12.04
C ASN A 30 -6.79 -7.75 11.00
N THR A 31 -6.76 -8.47 9.88
CA THR A 31 -7.77 -8.37 8.83
C THR A 31 -8.37 -9.74 8.58
N GLY A 32 -9.67 -9.86 8.85
CA GLY A 32 -10.45 -11.07 8.64
C GLY A 32 -11.27 -11.00 7.36
N TYR A 33 -11.21 -12.05 6.55
CA TYR A 33 -11.97 -12.19 5.30
C TYR A 33 -12.90 -13.39 5.37
N TRP A 34 -14.17 -13.19 4.97
CA TRP A 34 -15.12 -14.27 4.73
C TRP A 34 -16.11 -13.93 3.62
N ARG A 35 -16.76 -14.96 3.08
CA ARG A 35 -17.82 -14.84 2.06
C ARG A 35 -19.15 -15.34 2.62
N TYR A 36 -20.21 -14.79 2.07
CA TYR A 36 -21.55 -15.28 2.26
C TYR A 36 -22.23 -15.44 0.89
N ASP A 37 -22.59 -16.68 0.55
CA ASP A 37 -23.07 -17.01 -0.78
C ASP A 37 -24.18 -18.06 -0.70
N ARG A 38 -25.39 -17.64 -1.06
CA ARG A 38 -26.57 -18.49 -1.14
C ARG A 38 -26.91 -18.96 -2.55
N LEU A 39 -26.18 -18.48 -3.55
CA LEU A 39 -26.42 -18.85 -4.93
C LEU A 39 -25.82 -20.21 -5.24
N TYR A 40 -24.60 -20.44 -4.77
CA TYR A 40 -23.84 -21.67 -5.03
C TYR A 40 -23.77 -22.62 -3.82
N TYR A 41 -24.22 -22.19 -2.63
CA TYR A 41 -24.13 -22.96 -1.40
C TYR A 41 -25.46 -23.04 -0.68
N SER A 42 -25.76 -24.18 -0.05
CA SER A 42 -26.90 -24.38 0.82
C SER A 42 -26.83 -23.44 2.04
N LYS A 43 -27.97 -23.18 2.67
CA LYS A 43 -28.10 -22.21 3.78
C LYS A 43 -27.10 -22.46 4.92
N ASP A 44 -26.87 -23.71 5.25
CA ASP A 44 -25.93 -24.18 6.31
C ASP A 44 -24.46 -23.98 5.92
N LYS A 45 -24.14 -23.90 4.63
CA LYS A 45 -22.79 -23.70 4.08
C LYS A 45 -22.59 -22.34 3.41
N ALA A 46 -23.58 -21.46 3.49
CA ALA A 46 -23.55 -20.16 2.82
C ALA A 46 -22.42 -19.24 3.30
N LYS A 47 -21.98 -19.37 4.56
CA LYS A 47 -20.87 -18.62 5.12
C LYS A 47 -19.58 -19.44 5.07
N SER A 48 -18.53 -18.86 4.50
CA SER A 48 -17.19 -19.47 4.55
C SER A 48 -16.56 -19.30 5.93
N ASP A 49 -15.52 -20.06 6.20
CA ASP A 49 -14.63 -19.81 7.35
C ASP A 49 -14.00 -18.42 7.23
N THR A 50 -13.69 -17.81 8.36
CA THR A 50 -12.94 -16.55 8.39
C THR A 50 -11.44 -16.83 8.34
N LYS A 51 -10.75 -16.21 7.39
CA LYS A 51 -9.29 -16.20 7.33
C LYS A 51 -8.75 -14.89 7.88
N ASN A 52 -7.92 -14.96 8.90
CA ASN A 52 -7.27 -13.80 9.51
C ASN A 52 -5.85 -13.65 9.00
N TYR A 53 -5.48 -12.39 8.74
CA TYR A 53 -4.14 -11.96 8.34
C TYR A 53 -3.63 -10.95 9.37
N LEU A 54 -2.65 -11.36 10.15
CA LEU A 54 -1.99 -10.47 11.11
C LEU A 54 -0.98 -9.60 10.34
N GLY A 55 -1.14 -8.31 10.45
CA GLY A 55 -0.27 -7.31 9.85
C GLY A 55 0.37 -6.40 10.88
N GLY A 56 1.23 -5.52 10.40
CA GLY A 56 1.82 -4.50 11.25
C GLY A 56 2.69 -3.55 10.44
N ASN A 57 3.11 -2.50 11.07
CA ASN A 57 4.02 -1.52 10.48
C ASN A 57 4.97 -0.96 11.51
N ILE A 58 6.12 -0.52 11.02
CA ILE A 58 7.06 0.33 11.75
C ILE A 58 7.55 1.41 10.80
N LYS A 59 7.58 2.67 11.25
CA LYS A 59 8.10 3.81 10.50
C LYS A 59 8.91 4.68 11.42
N GLY A 60 9.94 5.30 10.89
CA GLY A 60 10.70 6.28 11.63
C GLY A 60 11.35 7.27 10.69
N GLY A 61 11.65 8.45 11.21
CA GLY A 61 12.29 9.51 10.46
C GLY A 61 13.01 10.48 11.34
N VAL A 62 14.00 11.13 10.75
CA VAL A 62 14.80 12.17 11.37
C VAL A 62 14.91 13.35 10.41
N ASN A 63 14.66 14.55 10.90
CA ASN A 63 14.93 15.79 10.20
C ASN A 63 15.95 16.60 11.00
N TYR A 64 16.92 17.17 10.31
CA TYR A 64 17.92 18.03 10.92
C TYR A 64 17.99 19.36 10.18
N ASN A 65 17.74 20.47 10.89
CA ASN A 65 17.87 21.81 10.38
C ASN A 65 19.34 22.23 10.40
N LEU A 66 20.00 22.19 9.25
CA LEU A 66 21.40 22.63 9.10
C LEU A 66 21.53 24.11 9.46
N THR A 67 20.60 24.91 8.95
CA THR A 67 20.43 26.34 9.24
C THR A 67 18.94 26.67 9.36
N GLU A 68 18.59 27.94 9.52
CA GLU A 68 17.20 28.41 9.48
C GLU A 68 16.52 28.19 8.11
N ASN A 69 17.33 28.06 7.06
CA ASN A 69 16.85 27.96 5.67
C ASN A 69 17.06 26.59 5.06
N HIS A 70 17.83 25.69 5.66
CA HIS A 70 18.25 24.43 5.10
C HIS A 70 17.98 23.28 6.05
N ASN A 71 17.36 22.24 5.56
CA ASN A 71 17.18 21.00 6.31
C ASN A 71 17.47 19.76 5.46
N VAL A 72 17.81 18.69 6.12
CA VAL A 72 17.92 17.34 5.54
C VAL A 72 17.05 16.39 6.34
N PHE A 73 16.49 15.39 5.67
CA PHE A 73 15.72 14.37 6.35
C PHE A 73 15.97 12.98 5.78
N VAL A 74 15.69 11.99 6.59
CA VAL A 74 15.69 10.58 6.22
C VAL A 74 14.47 9.92 6.87
N ASN A 75 13.73 9.15 6.08
CA ASN A 75 12.62 8.33 6.54
C ASN A 75 12.83 6.88 6.12
N ALA A 76 12.38 5.95 6.96
CA ALA A 76 12.33 4.54 6.61
C ALA A 76 11.04 3.92 7.15
N GLY A 77 10.54 2.91 6.45
CA GLY A 77 9.32 2.22 6.84
C GLY A 77 9.27 0.78 6.37
N PHE A 78 8.59 -0.03 7.16
CA PHE A 78 8.22 -1.39 6.82
C PHE A 78 6.74 -1.60 7.14
N ILE A 79 6.00 -2.19 6.20
CA ILE A 79 4.59 -2.52 6.35
C ILE A 79 4.40 -3.98 5.95
N SER A 80 3.65 -4.73 6.75
CA SER A 80 3.09 -6.03 6.40
C SER A 80 1.57 -5.91 6.49
N ARG A 81 0.87 -6.15 5.39
CA ARG A 81 -0.59 -6.02 5.32
C ARG A 81 -1.23 -7.24 4.68
N ALA A 82 -2.50 -7.47 4.98
CA ALA A 82 -3.30 -8.50 4.31
C ALA A 82 -3.25 -8.32 2.78
N PRO A 83 -3.24 -9.42 2.00
CA PRO A 83 -3.42 -9.36 0.55
C PRO A 83 -4.81 -8.83 0.21
N MET A 84 -5.07 -8.55 -1.06
CA MET A 84 -6.43 -8.16 -1.50
C MET A 84 -7.42 -9.28 -1.21
N PHE A 85 -8.68 -8.92 -0.91
CA PHE A 85 -9.75 -9.87 -0.62
C PHE A 85 -9.86 -10.96 -1.70
N ASP A 86 -9.86 -10.54 -2.96
CA ASP A 86 -10.05 -11.44 -4.10
C ASP A 86 -8.95 -12.49 -4.22
N THR A 87 -7.71 -12.14 -3.89
CA THR A 87 -6.59 -13.07 -3.94
C THR A 87 -6.56 -14.06 -2.78
N SER A 88 -7.36 -13.84 -1.74
CA SER A 88 -7.49 -14.75 -0.60
C SER A 88 -8.33 -15.99 -0.89
N PHE A 89 -9.03 -16.02 -2.03
CA PHE A 89 -9.84 -17.13 -2.50
C PHE A 89 -9.32 -17.61 -3.87
N ILE A 90 -9.55 -18.86 -4.21
CA ILE A 90 -9.25 -19.39 -5.55
C ILE A 90 -10.10 -18.64 -6.59
N ASN A 91 -11.38 -18.47 -6.31
CA ASN A 91 -12.29 -17.63 -7.04
C ASN A 91 -13.23 -16.92 -6.05
N SER A 92 -13.02 -15.63 -5.84
CA SER A 92 -13.77 -14.83 -4.86
C SER A 92 -15.25 -14.65 -5.24
N GLN A 93 -15.64 -14.90 -6.48
CA GLN A 93 -17.01 -14.69 -6.94
C GLN A 93 -17.95 -15.86 -6.63
N ASN A 94 -17.47 -17.10 -6.72
CA ASN A 94 -18.33 -18.28 -6.64
C ASN A 94 -17.80 -19.41 -5.73
N SER A 95 -16.59 -19.28 -5.15
CA SER A 95 -15.99 -20.34 -4.36
C SER A 95 -15.59 -19.88 -2.96
N HIS A 96 -15.85 -20.74 -1.96
CA HIS A 96 -15.33 -20.61 -0.60
C HIS A 96 -13.92 -21.16 -0.44
N ALA A 97 -13.40 -21.84 -1.48
CA ALA A 97 -12.06 -22.40 -1.45
C ALA A 97 -11.00 -21.31 -1.30
N ARG A 98 -10.09 -21.53 -0.36
CA ARG A 98 -9.01 -20.59 -0.06
C ARG A 98 -7.85 -20.75 -1.03
N ASN A 99 -7.28 -19.63 -1.42
CA ASN A 99 -5.98 -19.62 -2.06
C ASN A 99 -4.90 -19.88 -1.00
N GLY A 100 -4.27 -21.07 -1.06
CA GLY A 100 -3.22 -21.48 -0.11
C GLY A 100 -1.96 -20.63 -0.18
N ASP A 101 -1.70 -19.99 -1.33
CA ASP A 101 -0.53 -19.15 -1.56
C ASP A 101 -0.73 -17.68 -1.15
N ALA A 102 -1.97 -17.31 -0.79
CA ALA A 102 -2.27 -15.96 -0.33
C ALA A 102 -1.61 -15.69 1.03
N LYS A 103 -0.74 -14.70 1.04
CA LYS A 103 0.02 -14.25 2.21
C LYS A 103 0.10 -12.72 2.25
N ASN A 104 0.55 -12.19 3.38
CA ASN A 104 0.72 -10.76 3.54
C ASN A 104 1.68 -10.18 2.50
N GLU A 105 1.26 -9.06 1.93
CA GLU A 105 2.15 -8.18 1.17
C GLU A 105 3.06 -7.41 2.14
N LYS A 106 4.31 -7.23 1.74
CA LYS A 106 5.29 -6.45 2.51
C LYS A 106 5.79 -5.29 1.68
N ILE A 107 5.95 -4.16 2.31
CA ILE A 107 6.44 -2.94 1.68
C ILE A 107 7.57 -2.40 2.55
N MET A 108 8.73 -2.23 1.94
CA MET A 108 9.88 -1.55 2.53
C MET A 108 10.05 -0.23 1.80
N SER A 109 10.20 0.86 2.53
CA SER A 109 10.45 2.19 1.96
C SER A 109 11.61 2.88 2.64
N PHE A 110 12.35 3.63 1.84
CA PHE A 110 13.42 4.49 2.29
C PHE A 110 13.33 5.80 1.49
N GLU A 111 13.48 6.93 2.17
CA GLU A 111 13.43 8.25 1.59
C GLU A 111 14.49 9.13 2.24
N ALA A 112 15.18 9.93 1.45
CA ALA A 112 16.08 10.98 1.93
C ALA A 112 15.83 12.25 1.13
N GLY A 113 15.88 13.38 1.80
CA GLY A 113 15.60 14.65 1.14
C GLY A 113 16.35 15.82 1.74
N TYR A 114 16.33 16.88 0.94
CA TYR A 114 16.90 18.17 1.27
C TYR A 114 15.88 19.26 1.01
N GLY A 115 15.65 20.10 2.01
CA GLY A 115 14.75 21.25 1.91
C GLY A 115 15.52 22.57 1.99
N TYR A 116 15.10 23.51 1.13
CA TYR A 116 15.51 24.90 1.19
C TYR A 116 14.29 25.79 1.36
N ARG A 117 14.35 26.72 2.28
CA ARG A 117 13.26 27.69 2.51
C ARG A 117 13.81 29.07 2.72
N SER A 118 13.34 30.02 1.91
CA SER A 118 13.58 31.45 2.10
C SER A 118 12.28 32.23 1.97
N ARG A 119 12.36 33.55 2.11
CA ARG A 119 11.20 34.44 1.96
C ARG A 119 10.54 34.34 0.58
N PHE A 120 11.34 34.10 -0.46
CA PHE A 120 10.90 34.15 -1.86
C PHE A 120 10.92 32.82 -2.57
N PHE A 121 11.54 31.81 -1.98
CA PHE A 121 11.72 30.50 -2.62
C PHE A 121 11.76 29.39 -1.60
N THR A 122 10.99 28.36 -1.86
CA THR A 122 11.03 27.08 -1.13
C THR A 122 11.21 25.97 -2.16
N ALA A 123 12.09 25.02 -1.89
CA ALA A 123 12.27 23.84 -2.72
C ALA A 123 12.55 22.62 -1.84
N ASN A 124 12.06 21.47 -2.26
CA ASN A 124 12.39 20.17 -1.67
C ASN A 124 12.87 19.25 -2.77
N LEU A 125 13.98 18.58 -2.52
CA LEU A 125 14.55 17.54 -3.37
C LEU A 125 14.50 16.24 -2.59
N ASN A 126 13.78 15.24 -3.09
CA ASN A 126 13.59 13.95 -2.47
C ASN A 126 14.12 12.83 -3.36
N ALA A 127 14.77 11.84 -2.77
CA ALA A 127 15.09 10.58 -3.41
C ALA A 127 14.44 9.45 -2.62
N TYR A 128 13.79 8.52 -3.29
CA TYR A 128 13.10 7.42 -2.64
C TYR A 128 13.40 6.08 -3.28
N TYR A 129 13.28 5.03 -2.47
CA TYR A 129 13.27 3.65 -2.88
C TYR A 129 12.17 2.90 -2.12
N THR A 130 11.33 2.18 -2.84
CA THR A 130 10.27 1.34 -2.27
C THR A 130 10.29 -0.03 -2.91
N ARG A 131 10.35 -1.07 -2.10
CA ARG A 131 10.27 -2.46 -2.53
C ARG A 131 8.98 -3.11 -2.02
N TRP A 132 8.20 -3.65 -2.95
CA TRP A 132 7.07 -4.52 -2.68
C TRP A 132 7.52 -5.96 -2.75
N ILE A 133 7.10 -6.76 -1.78
CA ILE A 133 7.42 -8.18 -1.68
C ILE A 133 6.11 -8.92 -1.47
N ASP A 134 5.96 -10.07 -2.14
CA ASP A 134 4.77 -10.91 -2.07
C ASP A 134 3.48 -10.17 -2.51
N LYS A 135 3.59 -9.22 -3.45
CA LYS A 135 2.43 -8.49 -3.98
C LYS A 135 1.48 -9.46 -4.66
N ALA A 136 0.21 -9.35 -4.32
CA ALA A 136 -0.85 -10.12 -4.95
C ALA A 136 -1.45 -9.29 -6.11
N LEU A 137 -1.68 -9.94 -7.24
CA LEU A 137 -2.33 -9.37 -8.42
C LEU A 137 -3.55 -10.23 -8.74
N TYR A 138 -4.66 -9.56 -8.98
CA TYR A 138 -5.92 -10.16 -9.37
C TYR A 138 -6.37 -9.54 -10.69
N ASP A 139 -6.72 -10.38 -11.64
CA ASP A 139 -7.32 -9.97 -12.88
C ASP A 139 -8.41 -10.96 -13.31
N SER A 140 -9.37 -10.52 -14.09
CA SER A 140 -10.39 -11.39 -14.66
C SER A 140 -10.72 -10.95 -16.06
N ASP A 141 -10.75 -11.91 -16.98
CA ASP A 141 -11.07 -11.67 -18.37
C ASP A 141 -12.02 -12.77 -18.89
N THR A 142 -12.50 -12.61 -20.09
CA THR A 142 -13.38 -13.56 -20.77
C THR A 142 -12.60 -14.27 -21.86
N MET A 143 -12.81 -15.58 -21.95
CA MET A 143 -12.26 -16.40 -23.03
C MET A 143 -13.40 -16.96 -23.87
N GLU A 144 -13.30 -16.81 -25.17
CA GLU A 144 -14.21 -17.42 -26.14
C GLU A 144 -13.57 -18.69 -26.68
N TYR A 145 -14.29 -19.78 -26.61
CA TYR A 145 -13.88 -21.06 -27.19
C TYR A 145 -15.07 -21.83 -27.77
N LYS A 146 -14.83 -22.84 -28.55
CA LYS A 146 -15.88 -23.68 -29.15
C LYS A 146 -15.97 -25.02 -28.45
N VAL A 147 -17.21 -25.41 -28.13
CA VAL A 147 -17.57 -26.76 -27.70
C VAL A 147 -18.66 -27.27 -28.61
N ASP A 148 -18.42 -28.35 -29.31
CA ASP A 148 -19.35 -28.96 -30.27
C ASP A 148 -19.89 -27.93 -31.29
N ASP A 149 -19.00 -27.13 -31.86
CA ASP A 149 -19.32 -26.01 -32.78
C ASP A 149 -20.16 -24.84 -32.21
N VAL A 150 -20.46 -24.85 -30.93
CA VAL A 150 -21.13 -23.74 -30.24
C VAL A 150 -20.07 -22.82 -29.63
N ASN A 151 -20.17 -21.52 -29.91
CA ASN A 151 -19.31 -20.53 -29.25
C ASN A 151 -19.74 -20.40 -27.80
N VAL A 152 -18.80 -20.64 -26.90
CA VAL A 152 -18.96 -20.49 -25.45
C VAL A 152 -18.06 -19.36 -24.99
N THR A 153 -18.63 -18.43 -24.22
CA THR A 153 -17.87 -17.38 -23.55
C THR A 153 -17.80 -17.76 -22.06
N ASP A 154 -16.61 -17.89 -21.53
CA ASP A 154 -16.40 -18.19 -20.11
C ASP A 154 -15.50 -17.14 -19.47
N ARG A 155 -15.69 -16.91 -18.18
CA ARG A 155 -14.89 -15.97 -17.42
C ARG A 155 -13.85 -16.71 -16.59
N TYR A 156 -12.60 -16.36 -16.80
CA TYR A 156 -11.51 -16.86 -15.98
C TYR A 156 -10.96 -15.79 -15.03
N THR A 157 -10.38 -16.25 -13.96
CA THR A 157 -9.76 -15.42 -12.93
C THR A 157 -8.29 -15.77 -12.83
N LEU A 158 -7.44 -14.76 -12.89
CA LEU A 158 -6.01 -14.89 -12.71
C LEU A 158 -5.65 -14.38 -11.31
N ASN A 159 -5.22 -15.28 -10.43
CA ASN A 159 -4.67 -14.97 -9.12
C ASN A 159 -3.16 -15.21 -9.14
N MET A 160 -2.38 -14.14 -9.13
CA MET A 160 -0.93 -14.23 -9.00
C MET A 160 -0.51 -13.72 -7.62
N THR A 161 0.33 -14.48 -6.94
CA THR A 161 0.91 -14.13 -5.64
C THR A 161 2.42 -14.22 -5.70
N GLY A 162 3.11 -13.46 -4.83
CA GLY A 162 4.56 -13.52 -4.76
C GLY A 162 5.30 -12.59 -5.76
N ALA A 163 4.60 -11.67 -6.41
CA ALA A 163 5.24 -10.67 -7.26
C ALA A 163 6.08 -9.70 -6.42
N ASN A 164 7.23 -9.31 -6.95
CA ASN A 164 8.08 -8.27 -6.36
C ASN A 164 8.16 -7.08 -7.32
N ALA A 165 8.19 -5.87 -6.76
CA ALA A 165 8.34 -4.65 -7.54
C ALA A 165 9.24 -3.67 -6.80
N ASP A 166 10.16 -3.07 -7.54
CA ASP A 166 11.04 -2.02 -7.03
C ASP A 166 10.67 -0.69 -7.70
N HIS A 167 10.48 0.33 -6.88
CA HIS A 167 10.18 1.69 -7.29
C HIS A 167 11.23 2.61 -6.71
N TRP A 168 11.83 3.44 -7.53
CA TRP A 168 12.76 4.46 -7.09
C TRP A 168 12.65 5.69 -7.96
N GLY A 169 12.98 6.82 -7.41
CA GLY A 169 12.90 8.07 -8.13
C GLY A 169 13.51 9.22 -7.35
N ILE A 170 13.56 10.35 -8.05
CA ILE A 170 13.93 11.65 -7.50
C ILE A 170 12.80 12.59 -7.85
N GLU A 171 12.37 13.38 -6.86
CA GLU A 171 11.31 14.35 -6.99
C GLU A 171 11.82 15.72 -6.55
N LEU A 172 11.51 16.73 -7.33
CA LEU A 172 11.79 18.13 -7.00
C LEU A 172 10.47 18.90 -7.00
N ASP A 173 10.12 19.48 -5.89
CA ASP A 173 9.04 20.46 -5.80
C ASP A 173 9.58 21.85 -5.41
N PHE A 174 8.95 22.90 -5.91
CA PHE A 174 9.33 24.24 -5.54
C PHE A 174 8.14 25.22 -5.56
N ILE A 175 8.27 26.26 -4.77
CA ILE A 175 7.39 27.44 -4.75
C ILE A 175 8.27 28.66 -4.84
N ALA A 176 8.09 29.48 -5.88
CA ALA A 176 8.76 30.76 -6.04
C ALA A 176 7.73 31.91 -5.90
N LYS A 177 8.07 32.91 -5.13
CA LYS A 177 7.26 34.12 -4.91
C LYS A 177 8.01 35.36 -5.45
N PRO A 178 8.11 35.49 -6.79
CA PRO A 178 8.87 36.61 -7.38
C PRO A 178 8.29 37.99 -7.02
N PHE A 179 6.97 38.03 -6.79
CA PHE A 179 6.25 39.24 -6.37
C PHE A 179 5.24 38.90 -5.28
N LYS A 180 4.77 39.89 -4.52
CA LYS A 180 3.80 39.70 -3.41
C LYS A 180 2.45 39.13 -3.87
N TRP A 181 2.16 39.16 -5.15
CA TRP A 181 0.88 38.77 -5.78
C TRP A 181 1.00 37.63 -6.78
N ILE A 182 2.19 37.05 -6.93
CA ILE A 182 2.41 35.89 -7.80
C ILE A 182 3.12 34.76 -7.02
N ASP A 183 2.53 33.61 -7.02
CA ASP A 183 3.15 32.35 -6.61
C ASP A 183 3.30 31.44 -7.85
N VAL A 184 4.49 30.92 -8.07
CA VAL A 184 4.82 29.96 -9.11
C VAL A 184 5.18 28.66 -8.44
N THR A 185 4.47 27.59 -8.78
CA THR A 185 4.71 26.23 -8.25
C THR A 185 5.13 25.30 -9.35
N GLY A 186 6.04 24.38 -9.08
CA GLY A 186 6.43 23.33 -10.02
C GLY A 186 6.79 22.05 -9.29
N MET A 187 6.61 20.93 -10.00
CA MET A 187 6.96 19.58 -9.54
C MET A 187 7.49 18.77 -10.73
N PHE A 188 8.59 18.05 -10.49
CA PHE A 188 9.25 17.19 -11.47
C PHE A 188 9.60 15.86 -10.86
#